data_d1aca4a9040a8314e16ac6a9853f54bb
#
_entry.id   d1aca4a9040a8314e16ac6a9853f54bb
#
_cell.length_a   1.000
_cell.length_b   1.000
_cell.length_c   1.000
_cell.angle_alpha   90.00
_cell.angle_beta   90.00
_cell.angle_gamma   90.00
#
_symmetry.space_group_name_H-M   'P 1'
#
loop_
_entity.id
_entity.type
_entity.pdbx_description
1 polymer ?
#
loop_
_entity_poly.entity_id
_entity_poly.type
_entity_poly.pdbx_seq_one_letter_code
_entity_poly.pdbx_strand_id
1 'polypeptide(L)'
;MTVATRSFAAPVPALRFAPGLLLAAAVAAGATAAGHAGWLQSNGISTLTLAIVIGIVAGNLLPATALAASAPGLDLAKQRLLRAGIVLYGLRLTFQDIGHVGLAGIAIDAAVLCSTFGLAWVLGTRVFGLDRNTAILIGAGSSICGAAAVMATAPVVRGRPDQAAVAIATVVGFGSVAIFVYPALFHLLANVHPLTAKAYGLWAGSTIHEVAQVVAAGHAVGDAAADTAVVAKMVRVMMLAPFLVALSAWFARRGVTRASAQRASITIPWFALGFVAVAGLRSLDVLPARVLAAANALDLALLAVAMAALGLTTRLSAMKAAGLAPLGLGAVLFAWLVVGGGAINLALGAL
;
A
#
# COMPACT_ATOMS: atom_id res chain seq x y z
N MET A 1 45.07 -5.15 17.95
CA MET A 1 43.97 -6.10 17.67
C MET A 1 42.85 -5.78 18.65
N THR A 2 41.90 -4.95 18.25
CA THR A 2 40.73 -4.57 19.07
C THR A 2 39.54 -5.41 18.57
N VAL A 3 39.15 -6.38 19.40
CA VAL A 3 38.00 -7.24 19.15
C VAL A 3 36.73 -6.38 19.32
N ALA A 4 36.06 -6.10 18.20
CA ALA A 4 34.77 -5.46 18.22
C ALA A 4 33.73 -6.45 18.80
N THR A 5 33.35 -6.26 20.05
CA THR A 5 32.24 -6.95 20.67
C THR A 5 30.94 -6.57 19.96
N ARG A 6 30.40 -7.51 19.18
CA ARG A 6 29.02 -7.43 18.66
C ARG A 6 28.09 -7.42 19.89
N SER A 7 27.54 -6.25 20.20
CA SER A 7 26.44 -6.14 21.15
C SER A 7 25.25 -6.93 20.58
N PHE A 8 24.97 -8.09 21.14
CA PHE A 8 23.73 -8.81 20.93
C PHE A 8 22.62 -7.93 21.53
N ALA A 9 21.78 -7.35 20.66
CA ALA A 9 20.59 -6.64 21.12
C ALA A 9 19.77 -7.59 21.99
N ALA A 10 19.50 -7.20 23.23
CA ALA A 10 18.68 -7.97 24.16
C ALA A 10 17.32 -8.29 23.53
N PRO A 11 16.75 -9.49 23.74
CA PRO A 11 15.44 -9.85 23.22
C PRO A 11 14.43 -8.86 23.74
N VAL A 12 13.79 -8.16 22.82
CA VAL A 12 12.79 -7.14 23.12
C VAL A 12 11.59 -7.84 23.73
N PRO A 13 11.18 -7.51 24.97
CA PRO A 13 10.07 -8.20 25.61
C PRO A 13 8.81 -8.10 24.74
N ALA A 14 8.17 -9.25 24.46
CA ALA A 14 6.96 -9.36 23.63
C ALA A 14 5.83 -8.45 24.12
N LEU A 15 5.82 -8.13 25.43
CA LEU A 15 4.85 -7.23 26.06
C LEU A 15 4.81 -5.82 25.44
N ARG A 16 5.89 -5.33 24.85
CA ARG A 16 5.88 -3.98 24.27
C ARG A 16 4.99 -3.86 23.04
N PHE A 17 4.67 -4.97 22.36
CA PHE A 17 3.77 -4.96 21.21
C PHE A 17 2.30 -5.05 21.62
N ALA A 18 2.02 -5.53 22.85
CA ALA A 18 0.67 -5.82 23.29
C ALA A 18 -0.26 -4.59 23.26
N PRO A 19 0.11 -3.38 23.75
CA PRO A 19 -0.82 -2.25 23.75
C PRO A 19 -1.31 -1.90 22.33
N GLY A 20 -0.41 -1.83 21.36
CA GLY A 20 -0.78 -1.49 19.99
C GLY A 20 -1.57 -2.60 19.28
N LEU A 21 -1.21 -3.86 19.49
CA LEU A 21 -1.97 -4.99 18.93
C LEU A 21 -3.37 -5.09 19.51
N LEU A 22 -3.52 -4.92 20.85
CA LEU A 22 -4.82 -4.93 21.51
C LEU A 22 -5.70 -3.78 21.05
N LEU A 23 -5.13 -2.58 20.90
CA LEU A 23 -5.85 -1.42 20.39
C LEU A 23 -6.34 -1.65 18.94
N ALA A 24 -5.46 -2.14 18.06
CA ALA A 24 -5.83 -2.44 16.68
C ALA A 24 -6.86 -3.58 16.59
N ALA A 25 -6.72 -4.62 17.41
CA ALA A 25 -7.67 -5.72 17.48
C ALA A 25 -9.04 -5.27 18.02
N ALA A 26 -9.07 -4.39 19.02
CA ALA A 26 -10.32 -3.83 19.54
C ALA A 26 -11.06 -3.00 18.48
N VAL A 27 -10.34 -2.16 17.72
CA VAL A 27 -10.92 -1.39 16.62
C VAL A 27 -11.41 -2.33 15.51
N ALA A 28 -10.65 -3.36 15.16
CA ALA A 28 -11.03 -4.36 14.15
C ALA A 28 -12.27 -5.14 14.58
N ALA A 29 -12.35 -5.55 15.85
CA ALA A 29 -13.52 -6.25 16.42
C ALA A 29 -14.77 -5.35 16.39
N GLY A 30 -14.62 -4.07 16.78
CA GLY A 30 -15.70 -3.09 16.71
C GLY A 30 -16.18 -2.87 15.26
N ALA A 31 -15.25 -2.80 14.29
CA ALA A 31 -15.56 -2.69 12.87
C ALA A 31 -16.30 -3.94 12.35
N THR A 32 -15.87 -5.12 12.77
CA THR A 32 -16.52 -6.39 12.39
C THR A 32 -17.92 -6.46 12.97
N ALA A 33 -18.10 -6.12 14.25
CA ALA A 33 -19.41 -6.08 14.89
C ALA A 33 -20.35 -5.06 14.21
N ALA A 34 -19.85 -3.85 13.92
CA ALA A 34 -20.61 -2.83 13.21
C ALA A 34 -20.95 -3.26 11.77
N GLY A 35 -20.04 -3.96 11.09
CA GLY A 35 -20.22 -4.45 9.72
C GLY A 35 -21.36 -5.46 9.56
N HIS A 36 -21.85 -6.05 10.64
CA HIS A 36 -23.05 -6.89 10.62
C HIS A 36 -24.36 -6.08 10.60
N ALA A 37 -24.31 -4.76 10.79
CA ALA A 37 -25.52 -3.93 10.69
C ALA A 37 -26.01 -3.89 9.24
N GLY A 38 -27.26 -4.29 9.01
CA GLY A 38 -27.82 -4.46 7.66
C GLY A 38 -27.76 -3.19 6.80
N TRP A 39 -27.86 -1.99 7.41
CA TRP A 39 -27.72 -0.72 6.71
C TRP A 39 -26.31 -0.51 6.12
N LEU A 40 -25.26 -0.91 6.83
CA LEU A 40 -23.87 -0.79 6.34
C LEU A 40 -23.62 -1.76 5.18
N GLN A 41 -24.16 -2.97 5.27
CA GLN A 41 -24.06 -3.97 4.19
C GLN A 41 -24.82 -3.51 2.94
N SER A 42 -26.02 -2.96 3.09
CA SER A 42 -26.82 -2.47 1.95
C SER A 42 -26.19 -1.27 1.24
N ASN A 43 -25.32 -0.51 1.93
CA ASN A 43 -24.55 0.59 1.33
C ASN A 43 -23.14 0.19 0.86
N GLY A 44 -22.81 -1.10 0.82
CA GLY A 44 -21.54 -1.60 0.32
C GLY A 44 -20.33 -1.26 1.19
N ILE A 45 -20.53 -0.91 2.48
CA ILE A 45 -19.44 -0.54 3.37
C ILE A 45 -18.79 -1.81 3.93
N SER A 46 -17.60 -2.14 3.46
CA SER A 46 -16.88 -3.33 3.90
C SER A 46 -16.34 -3.19 5.33
N THR A 47 -16.17 -4.33 6.02
CA THR A 47 -15.55 -4.39 7.36
C THR A 47 -14.15 -3.75 7.36
N LEU A 48 -13.39 -3.91 6.28
CA LEU A 48 -12.04 -3.34 6.16
C LEU A 48 -12.08 -1.81 6.07
N THR A 49 -13.07 -1.28 5.32
CA THR A 49 -13.32 0.17 5.24
C THR A 49 -13.74 0.73 6.60
N LEU A 50 -14.61 0.02 7.33
CA LEU A 50 -14.98 0.43 8.70
C LEU A 50 -13.79 0.41 9.64
N ALA A 51 -12.94 -0.61 9.60
CA ALA A 51 -11.78 -0.71 10.46
C ALA A 51 -10.82 0.47 10.27
N ILE A 52 -10.58 0.87 9.01
CA ILE A 52 -9.70 2.02 8.77
C ILE A 52 -10.36 3.35 9.17
N VAL A 53 -11.66 3.53 8.94
CA VAL A 53 -12.39 4.76 9.33
C VAL A 53 -12.40 4.94 10.84
N ILE A 54 -12.82 3.89 11.56
CA ILE A 54 -12.82 3.92 13.03
C ILE A 54 -11.40 4.15 13.55
N GLY A 55 -10.41 3.50 12.92
CA GLY A 55 -8.99 3.70 13.21
C GLY A 55 -8.54 5.15 13.02
N ILE A 56 -8.90 5.81 11.90
CA ILE A 56 -8.56 7.22 11.63
C ILE A 56 -9.20 8.12 12.70
N VAL A 57 -10.47 7.94 12.99
CA VAL A 57 -11.17 8.73 14.01
C VAL A 57 -10.51 8.53 15.38
N ALA A 58 -10.34 7.29 15.83
CA ALA A 58 -9.70 6.98 17.10
C ALA A 58 -8.26 7.50 17.15
N GLY A 59 -7.47 7.34 16.09
CA GLY A 59 -6.08 7.81 16.01
C GLY A 59 -5.95 9.31 16.13
N ASN A 60 -6.92 10.10 15.69
CA ASN A 60 -6.89 11.55 15.80
C ASN A 60 -7.54 12.09 17.09
N LEU A 61 -8.34 11.28 17.81
CA LEU A 61 -8.95 11.62 19.09
C LEU A 61 -8.13 11.17 20.28
N LEU A 62 -7.40 10.05 20.17
CA LEU A 62 -6.59 9.52 21.29
C LEU A 62 -5.39 10.42 21.61
N PRO A 63 -5.02 10.50 22.90
CA PRO A 63 -3.84 11.25 23.34
C PRO A 63 -2.56 10.74 22.66
N ALA A 64 -1.65 11.66 22.34
CA ALA A 64 -0.38 11.31 21.68
C ALA A 64 0.47 10.33 22.52
N THR A 65 0.39 10.39 23.84
CA THR A 65 1.08 9.47 24.76
C THR A 65 0.58 8.03 24.63
N ALA A 66 -0.73 7.82 24.51
CA ALA A 66 -1.33 6.49 24.34
C ALA A 66 -0.92 5.89 23.00
N LEU A 67 -0.92 6.70 21.92
CA LEU A 67 -0.49 6.26 20.60
C LEU A 67 1.01 5.99 20.52
N ALA A 68 1.84 6.79 21.21
CA ALA A 68 3.27 6.54 21.30
C ALA A 68 3.57 5.21 22.01
N ALA A 69 2.88 4.92 23.10
CA ALA A 69 2.99 3.63 23.81
C ALA A 69 2.51 2.45 22.92
N SER A 70 1.54 2.68 22.05
CA SER A 70 0.97 1.68 21.13
C SER A 70 1.78 1.50 19.84
N ALA A 71 2.67 2.45 19.50
CA ALA A 71 3.37 2.50 18.22
C ALA A 71 4.07 1.18 17.82
N PRO A 72 4.82 0.47 18.71
CA PRO A 72 5.48 -0.77 18.30
C PRO A 72 4.50 -1.85 17.82
N GLY A 73 3.37 -2.01 18.50
CA GLY A 73 2.33 -2.97 18.14
C GLY A 73 1.58 -2.59 16.86
N LEU A 74 1.28 -1.29 16.67
CA LEU A 74 0.66 -0.77 15.46
C LEU A 74 1.58 -0.95 14.24
N ASP A 75 2.88 -0.72 14.39
CA ASP A 75 3.87 -0.94 13.32
C ASP A 75 4.01 -2.42 12.97
N LEU A 76 3.96 -3.30 13.97
CA LEU A 76 3.95 -4.75 13.73
C LEU A 76 2.70 -5.17 12.94
N ALA A 77 1.52 -4.64 13.30
CA ALA A 77 0.27 -4.91 12.60
C ALA A 77 0.32 -4.44 11.15
N LYS A 78 0.72 -3.19 10.89
CA LYS A 78 0.84 -2.62 9.54
C LYS A 78 1.86 -3.32 8.65
N GLN A 79 2.93 -3.87 9.23
CA GLN A 79 4.01 -4.45 8.45
C GLN A 79 3.94 -5.97 8.37
N ARG A 80 3.83 -6.65 9.51
CA ARG A 80 3.89 -8.12 9.55
C ARG A 80 2.53 -8.77 9.37
N LEU A 81 1.50 -8.31 10.10
CA LEU A 81 0.17 -8.91 9.97
C LEU A 81 -0.44 -8.62 8.60
N LEU A 82 -0.27 -7.40 8.08
CA LEU A 82 -0.66 -7.05 6.71
C LEU A 82 -0.02 -7.99 5.68
N ARG A 83 1.32 -8.18 5.76
CA ARG A 83 2.03 -9.04 4.81
C ARG A 83 1.61 -10.50 4.93
N ALA A 84 1.37 -10.98 6.15
CA ALA A 84 0.86 -12.33 6.37
C ALA A 84 -0.55 -12.51 5.79
N GLY A 85 -1.46 -11.54 6.01
CA GLY A 85 -2.77 -11.50 5.38
C GLY A 85 -2.66 -11.56 3.86
N ILE A 86 -1.85 -10.67 3.25
CA ILE A 86 -1.66 -10.67 1.79
C ILE A 86 -1.14 -12.02 1.26
N VAL A 87 -0.20 -12.67 1.97
CA VAL A 87 0.27 -14.01 1.58
C VAL A 87 -0.85 -15.02 1.63
N LEU A 88 -1.67 -15.02 2.69
CA LEU A 88 -2.84 -15.90 2.82
C LEU A 88 -3.94 -15.56 1.79
N TYR A 89 -4.07 -14.30 1.40
CA TYR A 89 -5.00 -13.88 0.34
C TYR A 89 -4.74 -14.62 -0.97
N GLY A 90 -3.51 -15.05 -1.24
CA GLY A 90 -3.16 -15.91 -2.37
C GLY A 90 -3.98 -17.21 -2.42
N LEU A 91 -4.54 -17.71 -1.30
CA LEU A 91 -5.43 -18.87 -1.29
C LEU A 91 -6.81 -18.63 -1.92
N ARG A 92 -7.18 -17.37 -2.17
CA ARG A 92 -8.41 -17.00 -2.87
C ARG A 92 -8.26 -17.08 -4.39
N LEU A 93 -7.02 -17.06 -4.87
CA LEU A 93 -6.65 -16.87 -6.28
C LEU A 93 -5.94 -18.10 -6.85
N THR A 94 -6.13 -18.30 -8.14
CA THR A 94 -5.42 -19.32 -8.92
C THR A 94 -4.43 -18.64 -9.90
N PHE A 95 -3.52 -19.42 -10.48
CA PHE A 95 -2.66 -18.92 -11.55
C PHE A 95 -3.43 -18.48 -12.79
N GLN A 96 -4.61 -19.03 -13.02
CA GLN A 96 -5.51 -18.59 -14.09
C GLN A 96 -6.01 -17.16 -13.81
N ASP A 97 -6.39 -16.85 -12.56
CA ASP A 97 -6.82 -15.50 -12.18
C ASP A 97 -5.67 -14.49 -12.33
N ILE A 98 -4.45 -14.87 -11.93
CA ILE A 98 -3.24 -14.05 -12.12
C ILE A 98 -2.95 -13.88 -13.63
N GLY A 99 -3.12 -14.93 -14.42
CA GLY A 99 -2.93 -14.91 -15.86
C GLY A 99 -3.89 -13.96 -16.58
N HIS A 100 -5.09 -13.74 -16.06
CA HIS A 100 -6.05 -12.79 -16.64
C HIS A 100 -5.58 -11.32 -16.56
N VAL A 101 -4.78 -10.94 -15.58
CA VAL A 101 -4.12 -9.63 -15.53
C VAL A 101 -3.03 -9.52 -16.62
N GLY A 102 -2.30 -10.60 -16.83
CA GLY A 102 -1.45 -10.85 -18.00
C GLY A 102 -0.47 -9.74 -18.36
N LEU A 103 -0.02 -9.77 -19.63
CA LEU A 103 0.91 -8.76 -20.18
C LEU A 103 0.31 -7.35 -20.23
N ALA A 104 -1.02 -7.24 -20.42
CA ALA A 104 -1.69 -5.95 -20.44
C ALA A 104 -1.60 -5.25 -19.06
N GLY A 105 -1.84 -5.99 -17.98
CA GLY A 105 -1.67 -5.45 -16.64
C GLY A 105 -0.23 -5.02 -16.32
N ILE A 106 0.77 -5.80 -16.78
CA ILE A 106 2.18 -5.42 -16.64
C ILE A 106 2.46 -4.12 -17.42
N ALA A 107 1.95 -3.99 -18.65
CA ALA A 107 2.12 -2.79 -19.46
C ALA A 107 1.44 -1.56 -18.81
N ILE A 108 0.23 -1.73 -18.27
CA ILE A 108 -0.49 -0.70 -17.54
C ILE A 108 0.34 -0.24 -16.33
N ASP A 109 0.78 -1.18 -15.50
CA ASP A 109 1.55 -0.87 -14.29
C ASP A 109 2.88 -0.18 -14.64
N ALA A 110 3.57 -0.61 -15.69
CA ALA A 110 4.78 0.05 -16.16
C ALA A 110 4.52 1.47 -16.67
N ALA A 111 3.45 1.68 -17.43
CA ALA A 111 3.06 2.99 -17.93
C ALA A 111 2.66 3.94 -16.79
N VAL A 112 1.85 3.47 -15.83
CA VAL A 112 1.45 4.24 -14.64
C VAL A 112 2.67 4.55 -13.77
N LEU A 113 3.57 3.59 -13.56
CA LEU A 113 4.79 3.80 -12.77
C LEU A 113 5.68 4.86 -13.41
N CYS A 114 6.02 4.69 -14.70
CA CYS A 114 6.94 5.59 -15.39
C CYS A 114 6.37 7.01 -15.51
N SER A 115 5.10 7.14 -15.88
CA SER A 115 4.44 8.45 -16.01
C SER A 115 4.30 9.17 -14.67
N THR A 116 3.85 8.46 -13.62
CA THR A 116 3.69 9.05 -12.28
C THR A 116 5.03 9.47 -11.69
N PHE A 117 6.06 8.60 -11.80
CA PHE A 117 7.40 8.93 -11.31
C PHE A 117 8.03 10.10 -12.07
N GLY A 118 7.93 10.09 -13.40
CA GLY A 118 8.41 11.20 -14.24
C GLY A 118 7.72 12.51 -13.92
N LEU A 119 6.39 12.48 -13.76
CA LEU A 119 5.59 13.64 -13.41
C LEU A 119 5.97 14.17 -12.01
N ALA A 120 6.12 13.28 -11.04
CA ALA A 120 6.54 13.64 -9.68
C ALA A 120 7.89 14.36 -9.67
N TRP A 121 8.86 13.83 -10.42
CA TRP A 121 10.18 14.43 -10.50
C TRP A 121 10.15 15.80 -11.17
N VAL A 122 9.50 15.92 -12.33
CA VAL A 122 9.45 17.19 -13.09
C VAL A 122 8.66 18.25 -12.32
N LEU A 123 7.44 17.95 -11.90
CA LEU A 123 6.61 18.92 -11.18
C LEU A 123 7.16 19.22 -9.78
N GLY A 124 7.61 18.19 -9.06
CA GLY A 124 8.16 18.37 -7.71
C GLY A 124 9.33 19.34 -7.70
N THR A 125 10.27 19.20 -8.65
CA THR A 125 11.46 20.05 -8.68
C THR A 125 11.24 21.39 -9.38
N ARG A 126 10.45 21.46 -10.47
CA ARG A 126 10.31 22.67 -11.28
C ARG A 126 9.12 23.55 -10.90
N VAL A 127 8.05 22.96 -10.41
CA VAL A 127 6.80 23.70 -10.11
C VAL A 127 6.65 23.89 -8.61
N PHE A 128 6.82 22.82 -7.82
CA PHE A 128 6.63 22.87 -6.37
C PHE A 128 7.90 23.27 -5.60
N GLY A 129 9.05 23.45 -6.27
CA GLY A 129 10.30 23.88 -5.65
C GLY A 129 10.85 22.90 -4.59
N LEU A 130 10.44 21.63 -4.65
CA LEU A 130 10.92 20.61 -3.73
C LEU A 130 12.37 20.26 -4.04
N ASP A 131 13.13 19.92 -3.00
CA ASP A 131 14.41 19.30 -3.22
C ASP A 131 14.26 17.96 -3.96
N ARG A 132 15.29 17.61 -4.73
CA ARG A 132 15.27 16.47 -5.63
C ARG A 132 14.96 15.14 -4.90
N ASN A 133 15.50 14.96 -3.71
CA ASN A 133 15.30 13.69 -2.99
C ASN A 133 13.86 13.56 -2.50
N THR A 134 13.27 14.64 -1.97
CA THR A 134 11.86 14.65 -1.57
C THR A 134 10.93 14.38 -2.76
N ALA A 135 11.17 15.01 -3.92
CA ALA A 135 10.39 14.76 -5.13
C ALA A 135 10.49 13.31 -5.61
N ILE A 136 11.72 12.71 -5.60
CA ILE A 136 11.94 11.31 -5.95
C ILE A 136 11.25 10.36 -4.96
N LEU A 137 11.32 10.66 -3.65
CA LEU A 137 10.69 9.82 -2.63
C LEU A 137 9.16 9.84 -2.72
N ILE A 138 8.54 11.02 -2.92
CA ILE A 138 7.09 11.14 -3.17
C ILE A 138 6.73 10.41 -4.47
N GLY A 139 7.53 10.58 -5.52
CA GLY A 139 7.34 9.91 -6.81
C GLY A 139 7.39 8.39 -6.69
N ALA A 140 8.41 7.83 -6.04
CA ALA A 140 8.54 6.39 -5.82
C ALA A 140 7.36 5.83 -4.99
N GLY A 141 6.97 6.55 -3.93
CA GLY A 141 5.82 6.18 -3.12
C GLY A 141 4.51 6.16 -3.90
N SER A 142 4.24 7.24 -4.65
CA SER A 142 3.00 7.35 -5.45
C SER A 142 2.97 6.39 -6.63
N SER A 143 4.11 6.12 -7.25
CA SER A 143 4.20 5.30 -8.46
C SER A 143 4.25 3.79 -8.19
N ILE A 144 4.58 3.31 -6.99
CA ILE A 144 4.77 1.87 -6.75
C ILE A 144 3.86 1.35 -5.61
N CYS A 145 4.29 1.50 -4.34
CA CYS A 145 3.60 0.87 -3.23
C CYS A 145 3.63 1.69 -1.92
N GLY A 146 3.50 3.00 -2.03
CA GLY A 146 3.37 3.87 -0.87
C GLY A 146 4.62 3.94 -0.01
N ALA A 147 4.44 3.87 1.30
CA ALA A 147 5.50 3.99 2.30
C ALA A 147 6.65 2.98 2.09
N ALA A 148 6.34 1.76 1.65
CA ALA A 148 7.36 0.73 1.41
C ALA A 148 8.34 1.15 0.29
N ALA A 149 7.84 1.74 -0.79
CA ALA A 149 8.68 2.24 -1.89
C ALA A 149 9.50 3.45 -1.44
N VAL A 150 8.94 4.36 -0.62
CA VAL A 150 9.69 5.48 -0.02
C VAL A 150 10.86 4.96 0.79
N MET A 151 10.61 4.02 1.71
CA MET A 151 11.63 3.46 2.59
C MET A 151 12.73 2.70 1.83
N ALA A 152 12.36 1.98 0.76
CA ALA A 152 13.32 1.27 -0.09
C ALA A 152 14.14 2.22 -0.98
N THR A 153 13.57 3.36 -1.38
CA THR A 153 14.20 4.35 -2.24
C THR A 153 15.11 5.30 -1.44
N ALA A 154 14.77 5.61 -0.18
CA ALA A 154 15.49 6.56 0.64
C ALA A 154 17.01 6.28 0.73
N PRO A 155 17.49 5.05 0.99
CA PRO A 155 18.93 4.77 1.01
C PRO A 155 19.58 4.91 -0.38
N VAL A 156 18.87 4.65 -1.47
CA VAL A 156 19.40 4.77 -2.84
C VAL A 156 19.68 6.23 -3.19
N VAL A 157 18.77 7.14 -2.81
CA VAL A 157 18.91 8.58 -3.08
C VAL A 157 19.65 9.31 -1.96
N ARG A 158 20.07 8.62 -0.89
CA ARG A 158 20.61 9.21 0.35
C ARG A 158 19.65 10.24 0.95
N GLY A 159 18.36 9.88 0.95
CA GLY A 159 17.31 10.72 1.51
C GLY A 159 17.47 10.84 3.03
N ARG A 160 17.23 12.05 3.55
CA ARG A 160 17.22 12.29 5.00
C ARG A 160 15.94 11.72 5.63
N PRO A 161 15.96 11.38 6.93
CA PRO A 161 14.78 10.86 7.62
C PRO A 161 13.57 11.81 7.55
N ASP A 162 13.78 13.13 7.60
CA ASP A 162 12.73 14.14 7.46
C ASP A 162 12.08 14.13 6.07
N GLN A 163 12.88 13.99 5.02
CA GLN A 163 12.38 13.86 3.65
C GLN A 163 11.54 12.59 3.44
N ALA A 164 12.01 11.46 4.01
CA ALA A 164 11.25 10.21 3.98
C ALA A 164 9.94 10.33 4.76
N ALA A 165 9.94 10.98 5.93
CA ALA A 165 8.74 11.20 6.73
C ALA A 165 7.69 12.05 5.99
N VAL A 166 8.13 13.14 5.34
CA VAL A 166 7.26 14.01 4.52
C VAL A 166 6.66 13.21 3.35
N ALA A 167 7.49 12.44 2.64
CA ALA A 167 7.02 11.63 1.51
C ALA A 167 6.02 10.57 1.98
N ILE A 168 6.28 9.86 3.09
CA ILE A 168 5.35 8.87 3.66
C ILE A 168 4.03 9.53 4.05
N ALA A 169 4.06 10.67 4.75
CA ALA A 169 2.85 11.38 5.16
C ALA A 169 1.99 11.77 3.95
N THR A 170 2.63 12.25 2.88
CA THR A 170 1.96 12.63 1.63
C THR A 170 1.30 11.44 0.97
N VAL A 171 2.04 10.35 0.70
CA VAL A 171 1.50 9.20 -0.05
C VAL A 171 0.47 8.40 0.76
N VAL A 172 0.66 8.25 2.07
CA VAL A 172 -0.32 7.59 2.95
C VAL A 172 -1.60 8.40 3.04
N GLY A 173 -1.48 9.74 3.13
CA GLY A 173 -2.62 10.64 3.18
C GLY A 173 -3.51 10.51 1.95
N PHE A 174 -2.95 10.71 0.75
CA PHE A 174 -3.71 10.59 -0.51
C PHE A 174 -4.17 9.16 -0.78
N GLY A 175 -3.39 8.16 -0.41
CA GLY A 175 -3.81 6.78 -0.50
C GLY A 175 -5.00 6.45 0.42
N SER A 176 -5.08 7.08 1.60
CA SER A 176 -6.26 6.94 2.48
C SER A 176 -7.50 7.60 1.88
N VAL A 177 -7.35 8.73 1.18
CA VAL A 177 -8.43 9.37 0.42
C VAL A 177 -8.89 8.46 -0.73
N ALA A 178 -7.96 7.75 -1.38
CA ALA A 178 -8.27 6.84 -2.49
C ALA A 178 -9.28 5.75 -2.10
N ILE A 179 -9.24 5.26 -0.86
CA ILE A 179 -10.16 4.22 -0.36
C ILE A 179 -11.63 4.62 -0.53
N PHE A 180 -11.92 5.91 -0.47
CA PHE A 180 -13.28 6.45 -0.62
C PHE A 180 -13.55 6.96 -2.03
N VAL A 181 -12.58 7.63 -2.64
CA VAL A 181 -12.75 8.27 -3.95
C VAL A 181 -12.96 7.23 -5.06
N TYR A 182 -12.20 6.13 -5.06
CA TYR A 182 -12.31 5.12 -6.12
C TYR A 182 -13.66 4.39 -6.13
N PRO A 183 -14.18 3.86 -5.00
CA PRO A 183 -15.51 3.27 -4.98
C PRO A 183 -16.61 4.29 -5.31
N ALA A 184 -16.49 5.54 -4.83
CA ALA A 184 -17.45 6.59 -5.17
C ALA A 184 -17.47 6.88 -6.68
N LEU A 185 -16.29 6.95 -7.33
CA LEU A 185 -16.21 7.10 -8.78
C LEU A 185 -16.78 5.90 -9.53
N PHE A 186 -16.56 4.68 -9.05
CA PHE A 186 -17.18 3.48 -9.63
C PHE A 186 -18.69 3.59 -9.68
N HIS A 187 -19.33 3.99 -8.58
CA HIS A 187 -20.77 4.16 -8.51
C HIS A 187 -21.26 5.35 -9.35
N LEU A 188 -20.53 6.46 -9.38
CA LEU A 188 -20.88 7.63 -10.21
C LEU A 188 -20.80 7.32 -11.70
N LEU A 189 -19.79 6.54 -12.12
CA LEU A 189 -19.62 6.17 -13.52
C LEU A 189 -20.60 5.10 -13.97
N ALA A 190 -21.26 4.38 -13.07
CA ALA A 190 -22.18 3.28 -13.39
C ALA A 190 -23.28 3.67 -14.40
N ASN A 191 -23.73 4.94 -14.36
CA ASN A 191 -24.80 5.45 -15.24
C ASN A 191 -24.28 6.02 -16.58
N VAL A 192 -22.99 6.32 -16.69
CA VAL A 192 -22.39 6.97 -17.89
C VAL A 192 -21.49 6.00 -18.65
N HIS A 193 -20.65 5.29 -17.93
CA HIS A 193 -19.74 4.27 -18.48
C HIS A 193 -19.64 3.13 -17.47
N PRO A 194 -20.51 2.12 -17.55
CA PRO A 194 -20.56 1.04 -16.57
C PRO A 194 -19.26 0.21 -16.62
N LEU A 195 -18.50 0.30 -15.55
CA LEU A 195 -17.29 -0.51 -15.37
C LEU A 195 -17.63 -1.87 -14.80
N THR A 196 -16.99 -2.93 -15.29
CA THR A 196 -17.06 -4.23 -14.63
C THR A 196 -16.27 -4.20 -13.32
N ALA A 197 -16.60 -5.06 -12.36
CA ALA A 197 -15.85 -5.17 -11.11
C ALA A 197 -14.35 -5.50 -11.36
N LYS A 198 -14.05 -6.31 -12.38
CA LYS A 198 -12.67 -6.63 -12.77
C LYS A 198 -11.94 -5.42 -13.35
N ALA A 199 -12.58 -4.66 -14.24
CA ALA A 199 -12.01 -3.45 -14.80
C ALA A 199 -11.72 -2.40 -13.71
N TYR A 200 -12.67 -2.17 -12.80
CA TYR A 200 -12.44 -1.35 -11.62
C TYR A 200 -11.26 -1.87 -10.78
N GLY A 201 -11.20 -3.19 -10.54
CA GLY A 201 -10.13 -3.81 -9.79
C GLY A 201 -8.76 -3.54 -10.41
N LEU A 202 -8.62 -3.69 -11.71
CA LEU A 202 -7.37 -3.41 -12.41
C LEU A 202 -6.98 -1.94 -12.32
N TRP A 203 -7.92 -1.02 -12.54
CA TRP A 203 -7.69 0.42 -12.35
C TRP A 203 -7.28 0.75 -10.92
N ALA A 204 -8.02 0.30 -9.91
CA ALA A 204 -7.71 0.55 -8.50
C ALA A 204 -6.35 -0.05 -8.09
N GLY A 205 -6.06 -1.28 -8.50
CA GLY A 205 -4.80 -1.98 -8.21
C GLY A 205 -3.59 -1.30 -8.84
N SER A 206 -3.71 -0.86 -10.10
CA SER A 206 -2.65 -0.18 -10.83
C SER A 206 -2.42 1.27 -10.41
N THR A 207 -3.31 1.89 -9.62
CA THR A 207 -3.24 3.33 -9.35
C THR A 207 -3.27 3.71 -7.86
N ILE A 208 -3.95 3.01 -6.97
CA ILE A 208 -3.94 3.28 -5.53
C ILE A 208 -2.55 3.02 -4.94
N HIS A 209 -2.16 3.78 -3.91
CA HIS A 209 -0.79 3.82 -3.41
C HIS A 209 -0.36 2.53 -2.69
N GLU A 210 -1.09 2.07 -1.68
CA GLU A 210 -0.68 0.95 -0.82
C GLU A 210 -1.57 -0.28 -1.01
N VAL A 211 -1.00 -1.47 -0.78
CA VAL A 211 -1.73 -2.74 -0.88
C VAL A 211 -2.94 -2.76 0.05
N ALA A 212 -2.77 -2.29 1.28
CA ALA A 212 -3.82 -2.18 2.26
C ALA A 212 -5.02 -1.37 1.75
N GLN A 213 -4.74 -0.22 1.14
CA GLN A 213 -5.75 0.68 0.59
C GLN A 213 -6.44 0.07 -0.63
N VAL A 214 -5.69 -0.67 -1.46
CA VAL A 214 -6.22 -1.43 -2.61
C VAL A 214 -7.22 -2.49 -2.15
N VAL A 215 -6.85 -3.27 -1.12
CA VAL A 215 -7.73 -4.29 -0.55
C VAL A 215 -9.03 -3.67 -0.02
N ALA A 216 -8.92 -2.56 0.72
CA ALA A 216 -10.08 -1.87 1.28
C ALA A 216 -10.99 -1.29 0.17
N ALA A 217 -10.41 -0.62 -0.84
CA ALA A 217 -11.15 -0.05 -1.96
C ALA A 217 -11.78 -1.13 -2.86
N GLY A 218 -11.09 -2.25 -3.06
CA GLY A 218 -11.60 -3.40 -3.82
C GLY A 218 -12.81 -4.02 -3.16
N HIS A 219 -12.72 -4.35 -1.87
CA HIS A 219 -13.83 -4.93 -1.13
C HIS A 219 -15.03 -3.97 -0.95
N ALA A 220 -14.83 -2.66 -1.07
CA ALA A 220 -15.95 -1.71 -1.08
C ALA A 220 -16.83 -1.84 -2.34
N VAL A 221 -16.31 -2.45 -3.41
CA VAL A 221 -17.07 -2.74 -4.65
C VAL A 221 -17.48 -4.21 -4.71
N GLY A 222 -16.66 -5.12 -4.20
CA GLY A 222 -16.95 -6.55 -4.12
C GLY A 222 -15.72 -7.42 -4.27
N ASP A 223 -15.88 -8.73 -4.01
CA ASP A 223 -14.75 -9.68 -3.99
C ASP A 223 -14.03 -9.76 -5.34
N ALA A 224 -14.74 -9.83 -6.45
CA ALA A 224 -14.14 -9.89 -7.78
C ALA A 224 -13.29 -8.64 -8.11
N ALA A 225 -13.71 -7.47 -7.61
CA ALA A 225 -12.92 -6.24 -7.71
C ALA A 225 -11.69 -6.29 -6.82
N ALA A 226 -11.83 -6.76 -5.58
CA ALA A 226 -10.72 -6.91 -4.64
C ALA A 226 -9.66 -7.88 -5.16
N ASP A 227 -10.07 -9.04 -5.66
CA ASP A 227 -9.18 -10.08 -6.20
C ASP A 227 -8.34 -9.53 -7.36
N THR A 228 -8.97 -8.90 -8.34
CA THR A 228 -8.27 -8.30 -9.47
C THR A 228 -7.35 -7.16 -9.03
N ALA A 229 -7.81 -6.32 -8.10
CA ALA A 229 -7.04 -5.19 -7.60
C ALA A 229 -5.78 -5.64 -6.85
N VAL A 230 -5.88 -6.69 -6.04
CA VAL A 230 -4.74 -7.27 -5.32
C VAL A 230 -3.73 -7.86 -6.29
N VAL A 231 -4.18 -8.62 -7.31
CA VAL A 231 -3.28 -9.18 -8.33
C VAL A 231 -2.52 -8.08 -9.06
N ALA A 232 -3.22 -7.07 -9.59
CA ALA A 232 -2.59 -5.93 -10.26
C ALA A 232 -1.59 -5.23 -9.33
N LYS A 233 -1.98 -4.99 -8.07
CA LYS A 233 -1.07 -4.37 -7.10
C LYS A 233 0.15 -5.22 -6.79
N MET A 234 0.06 -6.54 -6.75
CA MET A 234 1.22 -7.41 -6.55
C MET A 234 2.20 -7.33 -7.71
N VAL A 235 1.73 -7.27 -8.95
CA VAL A 235 2.56 -7.03 -10.14
C VAL A 235 3.34 -5.71 -9.99
N ARG A 236 2.64 -4.63 -9.62
CA ARG A 236 3.26 -3.32 -9.41
C ARG A 236 4.28 -3.31 -8.26
N VAL A 237 4.02 -4.01 -7.17
CA VAL A 237 4.97 -4.16 -6.05
C VAL A 237 6.24 -4.88 -6.49
N MET A 238 6.13 -5.90 -7.34
CA MET A 238 7.30 -6.60 -7.89
C MET A 238 8.17 -5.70 -8.77
N MET A 239 7.61 -4.67 -9.40
CA MET A 239 8.37 -3.67 -10.16
C MET A 239 9.28 -2.79 -9.29
N LEU A 240 9.15 -2.82 -7.96
CA LEU A 240 10.05 -2.08 -7.06
C LEU A 240 11.51 -2.50 -7.25
N ALA A 241 11.80 -3.79 -7.41
CA ALA A 241 13.16 -4.28 -7.57
C ALA A 241 13.85 -3.74 -8.84
N PRO A 242 13.30 -3.92 -10.06
CA PRO A 242 13.88 -3.33 -11.26
C PRO A 242 13.94 -1.80 -11.23
N PHE A 243 12.94 -1.13 -10.62
CA PHE A 243 12.96 0.31 -10.42
C PHE A 243 14.17 0.77 -9.58
N LEU A 244 14.44 0.11 -8.45
CA LEU A 244 15.58 0.46 -7.58
C LEU A 244 16.93 0.20 -8.28
N VAL A 245 17.03 -0.86 -9.09
CA VAL A 245 18.23 -1.14 -9.91
C VAL A 245 18.44 -0.03 -10.93
N ALA A 246 17.40 0.35 -11.67
CA ALA A 246 17.46 1.42 -12.67
C ALA A 246 17.82 2.77 -12.03
N LEU A 247 17.20 3.11 -10.90
CA LEU A 247 17.46 4.32 -10.15
C LEU A 247 18.92 4.36 -9.62
N SER A 248 19.39 3.25 -9.06
CA SER A 248 20.78 3.11 -8.57
C SER A 248 21.79 3.28 -9.69
N ALA A 249 21.56 2.65 -10.84
CA ALA A 249 22.42 2.77 -12.02
C ALA A 249 22.45 4.22 -12.54
N TRP A 250 21.31 4.92 -12.53
CA TRP A 250 21.25 6.31 -12.95
C TRP A 250 22.03 7.26 -12.01
N PHE A 251 21.94 7.05 -10.68
CA PHE A 251 22.75 7.82 -9.72
C PHE A 251 24.24 7.53 -9.84
N ALA A 252 24.63 6.26 -10.09
CA ALA A 252 26.01 5.86 -10.29
C ALA A 252 26.64 6.55 -11.51
N ARG A 253 25.93 6.63 -12.64
CA ARG A 253 26.38 7.30 -13.87
C ARG A 253 26.62 8.80 -13.68
N ARG A 254 25.94 9.44 -12.74
CA ARG A 254 26.08 10.88 -12.45
C ARG A 254 27.17 11.21 -11.42
N GLY A 255 28.01 10.25 -11.06
CA GLY A 255 29.17 10.48 -10.18
C GLY A 255 28.83 10.66 -8.70
N VAL A 256 27.55 10.55 -8.30
CA VAL A 256 27.10 10.76 -6.92
C VAL A 256 27.51 9.60 -5.99
N THR A 257 27.99 8.49 -6.53
CA THR A 257 28.18 7.21 -5.80
C THR A 257 29.60 6.67 -5.76
N ARG A 258 30.65 7.41 -6.14
CA ARG A 258 32.02 6.88 -6.19
C ARG A 258 32.67 6.56 -4.83
N ALA A 259 32.13 6.96 -3.69
CA ALA A 259 32.78 6.84 -2.38
C ALA A 259 32.24 5.76 -1.43
N SER A 260 31.14 5.11 -1.74
CA SER A 260 30.67 3.94 -0.97
C SER A 260 29.64 3.18 -1.79
N ALA A 261 30.12 2.23 -2.58
CA ALA A 261 29.29 1.12 -3.09
C ALA A 261 28.90 0.19 -1.91
N GLN A 262 28.30 0.74 -0.89
CA GLN A 262 27.48 -0.04 0.01
C GLN A 262 26.35 -0.53 -0.87
N ARG A 263 26.40 -1.83 -1.20
CA ARG A 263 25.40 -2.54 -2.03
C ARG A 263 24.05 -2.08 -1.58
N ALA A 264 23.37 -1.26 -2.40
CA ALA A 264 21.95 -0.98 -2.19
C ALA A 264 21.29 -2.36 -2.10
N SER A 265 20.87 -2.75 -0.91
CA SER A 265 20.23 -4.05 -0.72
C SER A 265 18.96 -4.00 -1.53
N ILE A 266 18.92 -4.78 -2.61
CA ILE A 266 17.71 -4.91 -3.42
C ILE A 266 16.65 -5.46 -2.49
N THR A 267 15.69 -4.61 -2.13
CA THR A 267 14.60 -5.02 -1.26
C THR A 267 13.64 -5.86 -2.08
N ILE A 268 13.81 -7.17 -2.01
CA ILE A 268 12.88 -8.12 -2.63
C ILE A 268 11.61 -8.14 -1.78
N PRO A 269 10.43 -7.90 -2.35
CA PRO A 269 9.16 -7.97 -1.63
C PRO A 269 8.75 -9.44 -1.41
N TRP A 270 9.39 -10.12 -0.45
CA TRP A 270 9.19 -11.54 -0.16
C TRP A 270 7.73 -11.93 0.05
N PHE A 271 6.91 -11.01 0.57
CA PHE A 271 5.48 -11.28 0.73
C PHE A 271 4.74 -11.40 -0.62
N ALA A 272 5.19 -10.69 -1.66
CA ALA A 272 4.62 -10.83 -3.01
C ALA A 272 5.00 -12.18 -3.62
N LEU A 273 6.24 -12.64 -3.42
CA LEU A 273 6.64 -14.01 -3.82
C LEU A 273 5.86 -15.06 -3.03
N GLY A 274 5.68 -14.85 -1.72
CA GLY A 274 4.85 -15.70 -0.87
C GLY A 274 3.41 -15.78 -1.36
N PHE A 275 2.81 -14.64 -1.74
CA PHE A 275 1.48 -14.59 -2.35
C PHE A 275 1.39 -15.46 -3.62
N VAL A 276 2.35 -15.32 -4.55
CA VAL A 276 2.39 -16.12 -5.78
C VAL A 276 2.55 -17.60 -5.48
N ALA A 277 3.42 -17.97 -4.53
CA ALA A 277 3.62 -19.37 -4.13
C ALA A 277 2.34 -19.98 -3.53
N VAL A 278 1.63 -19.22 -2.71
CA VAL A 278 0.37 -19.66 -2.08
C VAL A 278 -0.77 -19.73 -3.11
N ALA A 279 -0.85 -18.82 -4.07
CA ALA A 279 -1.77 -18.92 -5.21
C ALA A 279 -1.46 -20.16 -6.08
N GLY A 280 -0.18 -20.49 -6.24
CA GLY A 280 0.25 -21.74 -6.88
C GLY A 280 -0.24 -22.98 -6.13
N LEU A 281 -0.10 -23.00 -4.81
CA LEU A 281 -0.62 -24.09 -3.98
C LEU A 281 -2.15 -24.21 -4.11
N ARG A 282 -2.89 -23.08 -4.18
CA ARG A 282 -4.34 -23.07 -4.42
C ARG A 282 -4.69 -23.64 -5.81
N SER A 283 -3.86 -23.36 -6.81
CA SER A 283 -4.07 -23.82 -8.19
C SER A 283 -3.92 -25.35 -8.35
N LEU A 284 -3.23 -26.02 -7.40
CA LEU A 284 -3.12 -27.48 -7.38
C LEU A 284 -4.38 -28.18 -6.85
N ASP A 285 -5.32 -27.42 -6.27
CA ASP A 285 -6.58 -27.88 -5.68
C ASP A 285 -6.46 -29.02 -4.66
N VAL A 286 -5.31 -29.07 -3.95
CA VAL A 286 -5.01 -30.12 -2.95
C VAL A 286 -5.51 -29.79 -1.53
N LEU A 287 -5.99 -28.56 -1.31
CA LEU A 287 -6.38 -28.10 0.02
C LEU A 287 -7.86 -28.41 0.31
N PRO A 288 -8.16 -29.07 1.45
CA PRO A 288 -9.54 -29.28 1.87
C PRO A 288 -10.31 -27.97 2.06
N ALA A 289 -11.61 -27.95 1.73
CA ALA A 289 -12.47 -26.77 1.85
C ALA A 289 -12.46 -26.14 3.27
N ARG A 290 -12.35 -26.98 4.31
CA ARG A 290 -12.26 -26.52 5.72
C ARG A 290 -10.99 -25.73 5.98
N VAL A 291 -9.86 -26.13 5.40
CA VAL A 291 -8.57 -25.42 5.51
C VAL A 291 -8.65 -24.07 4.80
N LEU A 292 -9.23 -24.04 3.61
CA LEU A 292 -9.45 -22.81 2.85
C LEU A 292 -10.36 -21.83 3.60
N ALA A 293 -11.47 -22.31 4.16
CA ALA A 293 -12.38 -21.49 4.95
C ALA A 293 -11.69 -20.90 6.19
N ALA A 294 -10.92 -21.70 6.93
CA ALA A 294 -10.18 -21.24 8.10
C ALA A 294 -9.09 -20.22 7.71
N ALA A 295 -8.36 -20.46 6.62
CA ALA A 295 -7.33 -19.56 6.13
C ALA A 295 -7.92 -18.22 5.66
N ASN A 296 -9.07 -18.24 4.97
CA ASN A 296 -9.77 -17.04 4.53
C ASN A 296 -10.32 -16.22 5.72
N ALA A 297 -10.80 -16.89 6.78
CA ALA A 297 -11.22 -16.22 8.00
C ALA A 297 -10.03 -15.55 8.72
N LEU A 298 -8.90 -16.26 8.81
CA LEU A 298 -7.65 -15.73 9.38
C LEU A 298 -7.12 -14.55 8.55
N ASP A 299 -7.11 -14.66 7.23
CA ASP A 299 -6.74 -13.60 6.30
C ASP A 299 -7.56 -12.34 6.58
N LEU A 300 -8.88 -12.44 6.58
CA LEU A 300 -9.76 -11.32 6.84
C LEU A 300 -9.51 -10.66 8.21
N ALA A 301 -9.28 -11.48 9.25
CA ALA A 301 -8.96 -10.99 10.58
C ALA A 301 -7.62 -10.22 10.61
N LEU A 302 -6.58 -10.77 9.98
CA LEU A 302 -5.26 -10.13 9.88
C LEU A 302 -5.34 -8.80 9.11
N LEU A 303 -6.08 -8.77 8.00
CA LEU A 303 -6.31 -7.58 7.21
C LEU A 303 -7.12 -6.54 7.99
N ALA A 304 -8.16 -6.93 8.72
CA ALA A 304 -8.95 -6.01 9.54
C ALA A 304 -8.11 -5.35 10.64
N VAL A 305 -7.25 -6.11 11.35
CA VAL A 305 -6.33 -5.58 12.35
C VAL A 305 -5.29 -4.65 11.70
N ALA A 306 -4.78 -5.00 10.54
CA ALA A 306 -3.84 -4.17 9.80
C ALA A 306 -4.48 -2.86 9.33
N MET A 307 -5.74 -2.90 8.85
CA MET A 307 -6.51 -1.71 8.46
C MET A 307 -6.78 -0.79 9.65
N ALA A 308 -7.19 -1.36 10.79
CA ALA A 308 -7.35 -0.62 12.03
C ALA A 308 -6.06 0.08 12.44
N ALA A 309 -4.92 -0.63 12.41
CA ALA A 309 -3.61 -0.07 12.73
C ALA A 309 -3.18 1.03 11.73
N LEU A 310 -3.46 0.84 10.43
CA LEU A 310 -3.21 1.87 9.42
C LEU A 310 -4.03 3.13 9.72
N GLY A 311 -5.32 2.97 10.00
CA GLY A 311 -6.19 4.08 10.41
C GLY A 311 -5.67 4.81 11.64
N LEU A 312 -5.38 4.10 12.72
CA LEU A 312 -4.85 4.64 13.99
C LEU A 312 -3.55 5.46 13.81
N THR A 313 -2.74 5.10 12.82
CA THR A 313 -1.48 5.79 12.51
C THR A 313 -1.63 6.90 11.46
N THR A 314 -2.78 7.03 10.81
CA THR A 314 -3.07 8.09 9.83
C THR A 314 -3.45 9.38 10.58
N ARG A 315 -2.47 10.30 10.71
CA ARG A 315 -2.60 11.55 11.48
C ARG A 315 -2.75 12.75 10.55
N LEU A 316 -3.82 13.52 10.75
CA LEU A 316 -4.02 14.79 10.04
C LEU A 316 -2.93 15.82 10.36
N SER A 317 -2.40 15.78 11.61
CA SER A 317 -1.28 16.63 12.01
C SER A 317 0.01 16.36 11.24
N ALA A 318 0.31 15.08 10.93
CA ALA A 318 1.46 14.70 10.13
C ALA A 318 1.34 15.20 8.68
N MET A 319 0.13 15.14 8.10
CA MET A 319 -0.14 15.69 6.78
C MET A 319 0.06 17.23 6.76
N LYS A 320 -0.48 17.94 7.77
CA LYS A 320 -0.27 19.38 7.88
C LYS A 320 1.21 19.74 8.05
N ALA A 321 1.96 18.96 8.83
CA ALA A 321 3.39 19.17 9.06
C ALA A 321 4.24 18.90 7.80
N ALA A 322 3.77 18.10 6.84
CA ALA A 322 4.47 17.88 5.58
C ALA A 322 4.65 19.16 4.74
N GLY A 323 3.77 20.15 4.91
CA GLY A 323 3.81 21.41 4.19
C GLY A 323 3.02 21.42 2.89
N LEU A 324 2.76 22.63 2.37
CA LEU A 324 1.88 22.81 1.21
C LEU A 324 2.47 22.28 -0.10
N ALA A 325 3.78 22.41 -0.32
CA ALA A 325 4.41 21.99 -1.57
C ALA A 325 4.41 20.46 -1.76
N PRO A 326 4.81 19.63 -0.77
CA PRO A 326 4.63 18.15 -0.85
C PRO A 326 3.18 17.74 -1.00
N LEU A 327 2.25 18.36 -0.27
CA LEU A 327 0.83 18.06 -0.39
C LEU A 327 0.25 18.45 -1.75
N GLY A 328 0.65 19.61 -2.29
CA GLY A 328 0.29 20.06 -3.64
C GLY A 328 0.76 19.07 -4.71
N LEU A 329 2.02 18.62 -4.62
CA LEU A 329 2.53 17.58 -5.50
C LEU A 329 1.72 16.29 -5.34
N GLY A 330 1.47 15.84 -4.11
CA GLY A 330 0.67 14.66 -3.82
C GLY A 330 -0.74 14.73 -4.42
N ALA A 331 -1.40 15.90 -4.32
CA ALA A 331 -2.72 16.13 -4.91
C ALA A 331 -2.71 16.00 -6.44
N VAL A 332 -1.71 16.59 -7.11
CA VAL A 332 -1.57 16.48 -8.57
C VAL A 332 -1.28 15.05 -8.99
N LEU A 333 -0.40 14.34 -8.27
CA LEU A 333 -0.11 12.94 -8.56
C LEU A 333 -1.33 12.05 -8.29
N PHE A 334 -2.10 12.33 -7.26
CA PHE A 334 -3.35 11.63 -6.99
C PHE A 334 -4.37 11.85 -8.12
N ALA A 335 -4.57 13.09 -8.54
CA ALA A 335 -5.43 13.40 -9.68
C ALA A 335 -4.95 12.70 -10.97
N TRP A 336 -3.63 12.67 -11.20
CA TRP A 336 -3.03 11.92 -12.31
C TRP A 336 -3.32 10.42 -12.21
N LEU A 337 -3.15 9.82 -11.04
CA LEU A 337 -3.42 8.40 -10.83
C LEU A 337 -4.89 8.05 -11.08
N VAL A 338 -5.81 8.91 -10.64
CA VAL A 338 -7.25 8.73 -10.89
C VAL A 338 -7.57 8.88 -12.37
N VAL A 339 -7.24 10.02 -12.97
CA VAL A 339 -7.66 10.37 -14.34
C VAL A 339 -6.70 9.78 -15.38
N GLY A 340 -5.41 10.09 -15.28
CA GLY A 340 -4.40 9.61 -16.23
C GLY A 340 -4.19 8.11 -16.14
N GLY A 341 -4.20 7.56 -14.92
CA GLY A 341 -4.16 6.10 -14.71
C GLY A 341 -5.40 5.41 -15.27
N GLY A 342 -6.59 5.99 -15.09
CA GLY A 342 -7.83 5.53 -15.72
C GLY A 342 -7.73 5.57 -17.24
N ALA A 343 -7.23 6.66 -17.82
CA ALA A 343 -7.04 6.78 -19.25
C ALA A 343 -6.03 5.75 -19.81
N ILE A 344 -4.95 5.45 -19.07
CA ILE A 344 -3.99 4.39 -19.44
C ILE A 344 -4.67 3.01 -19.43
N ASN A 345 -5.48 2.72 -18.42
CA ASN A 345 -6.24 1.47 -18.35
C ASN A 345 -7.21 1.36 -19.53
N LEU A 346 -7.93 2.43 -19.87
CA LEU A 346 -8.84 2.47 -21.01
C LEU A 346 -8.10 2.27 -22.34
N ALA A 347 -6.99 2.98 -22.55
CA ALA A 347 -6.20 2.91 -23.77
C ALA A 347 -5.60 1.52 -24.03
N LEU A 348 -5.29 0.77 -22.97
CA LEU A 348 -4.76 -0.59 -23.05
C LEU A 348 -5.84 -1.69 -22.96
N GLY A 349 -7.12 -1.30 -23.09
CA GLY A 349 -8.24 -2.22 -23.20
C GLY A 349 -8.65 -2.92 -21.89
N ALA A 350 -8.38 -2.29 -20.76
CA ALA A 350 -8.70 -2.83 -19.45
C ALA A 350 -10.03 -2.30 -18.85
N LEU A 351 -10.54 -1.17 -19.33
CA LEU A 351 -11.80 -0.54 -18.91
C LEU A 351 -12.84 -0.61 -20.01
#